data_32696d46f22f96fe683be4e9b0c9b545
#
_entry.id   32696d46f22f96fe683be4e9b0c9b545
#
_cell.length_a   1.000
_cell.length_b   1.000
_cell.length_c   1.000
_cell.angle_alpha   90.00
_cell.angle_beta   90.00
_cell.angle_gamma   90.00
#
_symmetry.space_group_name_H-M   'P 1'
#
loop_
_entity.id
_entity.type
_entity.pdbx_description
1 polymer ?
#
loop_
_entity_poly.entity_id
_entity_poly.type
_entity_poly.pdbx_seq_one_letter_code
_entity_poly.pdbx_strand_id
1 'polypeptide(L)'
;MSVFGKDEVAMRKFAATMPLPEFNKTHFKKTVPLNKAKVAIVTTAALHRQSKEGFQIGDSDYHYETLPRDARDLKLGHHSVNFDRGGFAADLNVVYPIDRLMELQADGIIGNVAENHYAFAGNQSETVTEIRLDSGPHCGQKMLEENVDVVLITGTCPLCPRTVCTLAHVFESLGLATIVITRALDVAERMKVPRALHTVFPPGLPLGKPRDKKFQFKVLEHAFDLLNENNGPIIKKFPIEILKTKEKPLACPLPPRMNANIHPAADEAESLRSTYDRAYNRTGRTSVGMQIDADQIPEA
;
A
#
# COMPACT_ATOMS: atom_id res chain seq x y z
N MET A 1 -7.08 -8.61 14.44
CA MET A 1 -7.84 -9.45 13.47
C MET A 1 -8.95 -8.63 12.87
N SER A 2 -9.15 -8.69 11.55
CA SER A 2 -10.31 -8.02 10.94
C SER A 2 -11.59 -8.78 11.33
N VAL A 3 -12.43 -8.15 12.13
CA VAL A 3 -13.76 -8.68 12.53
C VAL A 3 -14.66 -8.95 11.30
N PHE A 4 -14.31 -8.40 10.15
CA PHE A 4 -15.10 -8.43 8.91
C PHE A 4 -14.60 -9.44 7.86
N GLY A 5 -13.58 -10.23 8.17
CA GLY A 5 -13.03 -11.22 7.22
C GLY A 5 -12.65 -10.60 5.87
N LYS A 6 -13.12 -11.21 4.78
CA LYS A 6 -12.89 -10.73 3.40
C LYS A 6 -14.00 -9.80 2.87
N ASP A 7 -14.96 -9.40 3.69
CA ASP A 7 -16.03 -8.49 3.29
C ASP A 7 -15.50 -7.06 3.12
N GLU A 8 -15.18 -6.70 1.89
CA GLU A 8 -14.67 -5.38 1.54
C GLU A 8 -15.68 -4.26 1.80
N VAL A 9 -16.98 -4.53 1.63
CA VAL A 9 -18.03 -3.53 1.85
C VAL A 9 -18.18 -3.22 3.33
N ALA A 10 -18.20 -4.26 4.17
CA ALA A 10 -18.25 -4.09 5.63
C ALA A 10 -17.00 -3.38 6.14
N MET A 11 -15.81 -3.73 5.63
CA MET A 11 -14.56 -3.08 5.99
C MET A 11 -14.54 -1.59 5.59
N ARG A 12 -15.07 -1.25 4.41
CA ARG A 12 -15.18 0.17 4.00
C ARG A 12 -16.14 0.95 4.89
N LYS A 13 -17.29 0.37 5.25
CA LYS A 13 -18.23 0.98 6.18
C LYS A 13 -17.57 1.23 7.54
N PHE A 14 -16.86 0.24 8.07
CA PHE A 14 -16.11 0.38 9.31
C PHE A 14 -15.03 1.49 9.20
N ALA A 15 -14.21 1.47 8.16
CA ALA A 15 -13.19 2.51 7.94
C ALA A 15 -13.77 3.92 7.87
N ALA A 16 -14.99 4.08 7.32
CA ALA A 16 -15.70 5.35 7.25
C ALA A 16 -16.18 5.86 8.62
N THR A 17 -16.37 4.95 9.61
CA THR A 17 -16.76 5.34 10.97
C THR A 17 -15.57 5.71 11.86
N MET A 18 -14.35 5.39 11.44
CA MET A 18 -13.15 5.71 12.24
C MET A 18 -12.91 7.23 12.29
N PRO A 19 -12.45 7.76 13.43
CA PRO A 19 -12.10 9.17 13.54
C PRO A 19 -11.05 9.57 12.50
N LEU A 20 -11.22 10.73 11.90
CA LEU A 20 -10.22 11.31 10.99
C LEU A 20 -9.52 12.45 11.72
N PRO A 21 -8.19 12.55 11.64
CA PRO A 21 -7.49 13.71 12.17
C PRO A 21 -7.91 14.97 11.41
N GLU A 22 -8.13 16.03 12.17
CA GLU A 22 -8.43 17.35 11.62
C GLU A 22 -7.14 18.17 11.47
N PHE A 23 -7.04 18.90 10.37
CA PHE A 23 -5.95 19.82 10.08
C PHE A 23 -6.51 21.22 9.91
N ASN A 24 -6.05 22.17 10.73
CA ASN A 24 -6.49 23.57 10.68
C ASN A 24 -6.23 24.24 9.33
N LYS A 25 -5.21 23.77 8.62
CA LYS A 25 -4.79 24.28 7.32
C LYS A 25 -4.27 23.15 6.44
N THR A 26 -4.68 23.16 5.20
CA THR A 26 -4.05 22.34 4.16
C THR A 26 -2.89 23.14 3.57
N HIS A 27 -1.69 22.70 3.86
CA HIS A 27 -0.49 23.21 3.19
C HIS A 27 -0.46 22.69 1.77
N PHE A 28 0.07 23.50 0.85
CA PHE A 28 0.16 23.15 -0.56
C PHE A 28 1.46 23.68 -1.12
N LYS A 29 2.49 22.84 -1.12
CA LYS A 29 3.82 23.23 -1.58
C LYS A 29 3.89 23.17 -3.11
N LYS A 30 4.31 24.23 -3.75
CA LYS A 30 4.74 24.21 -5.14
C LYS A 30 6.13 23.60 -5.23
N THR A 31 6.31 22.69 -6.17
CA THR A 31 7.61 22.06 -6.42
C THR A 31 8.37 22.77 -7.54
N VAL A 32 9.65 22.43 -7.72
CA VAL A 32 10.41 22.72 -8.92
C VAL A 32 9.82 21.96 -10.11
N PRO A 33 10.12 22.33 -11.38
CA PRO A 33 9.69 21.55 -12.52
C PRO A 33 10.04 20.06 -12.37
N LEU A 34 9.12 19.18 -12.73
CA LEU A 34 9.24 17.73 -12.47
C LEU A 34 10.55 17.13 -13.01
N ASN A 35 11.00 17.59 -14.18
CA ASN A 35 12.27 17.18 -14.79
C ASN A 35 13.54 17.66 -14.05
N LYS A 36 13.36 18.41 -12.97
CA LYS A 36 14.44 18.82 -12.04
C LYS A 36 14.20 18.31 -10.63
N ALA A 37 13.01 17.79 -10.35
CA ALA A 37 12.59 17.35 -9.02
C ALA A 37 13.24 16.01 -8.63
N LYS A 38 13.65 15.90 -7.37
CA LYS A 38 14.00 14.63 -6.75
C LYS A 38 12.76 14.01 -6.13
N VAL A 39 12.42 12.79 -6.54
CA VAL A 39 11.20 12.09 -6.14
C VAL A 39 11.49 10.95 -5.19
N ALA A 40 10.82 10.92 -4.04
CA ALA A 40 10.82 9.78 -3.12
C ALA A 40 9.46 9.06 -3.15
N ILE A 41 9.46 7.79 -2.76
CA ILE A 41 8.25 6.98 -2.55
C ILE A 41 8.04 6.79 -1.05
N VAL A 42 6.80 6.98 -0.61
CA VAL A 42 6.32 6.52 0.69
C VAL A 42 5.17 5.56 0.46
N THR A 43 5.28 4.32 0.94
CA THR A 43 4.25 3.31 0.78
C THR A 43 3.69 2.85 2.11
N THR A 44 2.40 2.55 2.18
CA THR A 44 1.78 1.92 3.35
C THR A 44 1.63 0.41 3.21
N ALA A 45 2.40 -0.21 2.32
CA ALA A 45 2.44 -1.65 2.15
C ALA A 45 3.24 -2.38 3.26
N ALA A 46 3.78 -1.64 4.24
CA ALA A 46 4.63 -2.18 5.30
C ALA A 46 5.81 -3.00 4.74
N LEU A 47 6.46 -2.46 3.69
CA LEU A 47 7.63 -3.11 3.10
C LEU A 47 8.83 -3.01 4.03
N HIS A 48 9.59 -4.09 4.12
CA HIS A 48 10.84 -4.12 4.89
C HIS A 48 11.87 -5.02 4.21
N ARG A 49 13.14 -4.83 4.55
CA ARG A 49 14.24 -5.70 4.08
C ARG A 49 14.05 -7.10 4.66
N GLN A 50 14.47 -8.12 3.90
CA GLN A 50 14.42 -9.52 4.36
C GLN A 50 15.23 -9.76 5.65
N SER A 51 16.26 -8.97 5.88
CA SER A 51 17.13 -9.02 7.06
C SER A 51 16.54 -8.32 8.30
N LYS A 52 15.38 -7.67 8.18
CA LYS A 52 14.70 -6.95 9.26
C LYS A 52 13.50 -7.75 9.77
N GLU A 53 13.15 -7.55 11.04
CA GLU A 53 11.94 -8.15 11.63
C GLU A 53 10.65 -7.64 10.97
N GLY A 54 10.69 -6.42 10.46
CA GLY A 54 9.55 -5.76 9.81
C GLY A 54 8.55 -5.24 10.83
N PHE A 55 7.29 -5.14 10.40
CA PHE A 55 6.23 -4.52 11.18
C PHE A 55 5.51 -5.54 12.06
N GLN A 56 5.17 -5.16 13.28
CA GLN A 56 4.44 -6.01 14.22
C GLN A 56 2.98 -6.21 13.82
N ILE A 57 2.44 -7.39 14.16
CA ILE A 57 1.02 -7.70 13.99
C ILE A 57 0.30 -7.24 15.25
N GLY A 58 -0.66 -6.32 15.12
CA GLY A 58 -1.46 -5.85 16.25
C GLY A 58 -1.56 -4.33 16.27
N ASP A 59 -1.62 -3.77 17.46
CA ASP A 59 -1.86 -2.35 17.65
C ASP A 59 -0.69 -1.50 17.15
N SER A 60 -0.99 -0.59 16.27
CA SER A 60 -0.26 0.66 16.02
C SER A 60 1.26 0.56 15.92
N ASP A 61 1.73 -0.17 14.94
CA ASP A 61 3.13 -0.04 14.59
C ASP A 61 3.33 1.24 13.77
N TYR A 62 3.75 2.31 14.43
CA TYR A 62 3.91 3.64 13.84
C TYR A 62 5.33 3.94 13.34
N HIS A 63 6.27 3.00 13.51
CA HIS A 63 7.59 3.18 12.92
C HIS A 63 7.56 3.11 11.39
N TYR A 64 8.63 3.52 10.76
CA TYR A 64 8.83 3.34 9.33
C TYR A 64 10.14 2.62 9.03
N GLU A 65 10.15 1.90 7.93
CA GLU A 65 11.35 1.29 7.38
C GLU A 65 11.93 2.16 6.26
N THR A 66 13.25 2.31 6.25
CA THR A 66 13.98 2.95 5.16
C THR A 66 14.32 1.90 4.11
N LEU A 67 13.96 2.19 2.87
CA LEU A 67 14.14 1.33 1.72
C LEU A 67 15.15 1.98 0.76
N PRO A 68 16.40 1.52 0.74
CA PRO A 68 17.36 1.98 -0.27
C PRO A 68 16.83 1.75 -1.69
N ARG A 69 17.10 2.68 -2.59
CA ARG A 69 16.64 2.66 -4.00
C ARG A 69 16.95 1.35 -4.74
N ASP A 70 18.08 0.75 -4.42
CA ASP A 70 18.56 -0.49 -5.03
C ASP A 70 18.09 -1.76 -4.31
N ALA A 71 17.38 -1.64 -3.16
CA ALA A 71 16.89 -2.78 -2.42
C ALA A 71 15.92 -3.62 -3.26
N ARG A 72 16.17 -4.92 -3.36
CA ARG A 72 15.32 -5.90 -4.07
C ARG A 72 14.88 -7.06 -3.18
N ASP A 73 15.46 -7.18 -1.98
CA ASP A 73 15.15 -8.16 -0.95
C ASP A 73 13.98 -7.72 -0.04
N LEU A 74 12.96 -7.15 -0.65
CA LEU A 74 11.81 -6.59 0.07
C LEU A 74 10.74 -7.64 0.34
N LYS A 75 10.22 -7.63 1.56
CA LYS A 75 9.08 -8.41 2.00
C LYS A 75 7.88 -7.52 2.25
N LEU A 76 6.69 -8.07 2.02
CA LEU A 76 5.42 -7.43 2.35
C LEU A 76 5.07 -7.74 3.81
N GLY A 77 5.09 -6.74 4.66
CA GLY A 77 4.68 -6.82 6.06
C GLY A 77 3.20 -6.51 6.31
N HIS A 78 2.44 -6.20 5.27
CA HIS A 78 1.03 -5.82 5.43
C HIS A 78 0.14 -6.99 5.83
N HIS A 79 -0.62 -6.84 6.92
CA HIS A 79 -1.40 -7.93 7.53
C HIS A 79 -2.88 -7.97 7.13
N SER A 80 -3.39 -6.98 6.40
CA SER A 80 -4.80 -6.95 6.01
C SER A 80 -5.16 -8.14 5.11
N VAL A 81 -6.24 -8.84 5.44
CA VAL A 81 -6.82 -9.91 4.62
C VAL A 81 -7.42 -9.39 3.31
N ASN A 82 -7.69 -8.09 3.24
CA ASN A 82 -8.24 -7.42 2.06
C ASN A 82 -7.18 -6.86 1.12
N PHE A 83 -5.92 -7.15 1.39
CA PHE A 83 -4.80 -6.75 0.55
C PHE A 83 -4.52 -7.84 -0.50
N ASP A 84 -4.45 -7.46 -1.78
CA ASP A 84 -4.05 -8.37 -2.84
C ASP A 84 -2.53 -8.64 -2.80
N ARG A 85 -2.18 -9.75 -2.17
CA ARG A 85 -0.78 -10.19 -2.08
C ARG A 85 -0.27 -10.79 -3.39
N GLY A 86 -1.17 -11.30 -4.22
CA GLY A 86 -0.84 -11.84 -5.54
C GLY A 86 -0.30 -10.76 -6.46
N GLY A 87 -0.90 -9.56 -6.43
CA GLY A 87 -0.41 -8.42 -7.18
C GLY A 87 1.01 -8.04 -6.82
N PHE A 88 1.30 -7.89 -5.52
CA PHE A 88 2.66 -7.63 -5.03
C PHE A 88 3.65 -8.75 -5.41
N ALA A 89 3.26 -10.01 -5.25
CA ALA A 89 4.12 -11.15 -5.59
C ALA A 89 4.42 -11.22 -7.09
N ALA A 90 3.51 -10.74 -7.92
CA ALA A 90 3.68 -10.68 -9.38
C ALA A 90 4.54 -9.48 -9.81
N ASP A 91 4.40 -8.34 -9.11
CA ASP A 91 5.07 -7.09 -9.48
C ASP A 91 5.14 -6.13 -8.28
N LEU A 92 6.34 -5.89 -7.77
CA LEU A 92 6.61 -4.94 -6.69
C LEU A 92 6.07 -3.52 -7.01
N ASN A 93 6.13 -3.13 -8.29
CA ASN A 93 5.79 -1.78 -8.73
C ASN A 93 4.32 -1.42 -8.50
N VAL A 94 3.44 -2.37 -8.26
CA VAL A 94 2.03 -2.05 -7.96
C VAL A 94 1.85 -1.30 -6.63
N VAL A 95 2.77 -1.48 -5.68
CA VAL A 95 2.75 -0.80 -4.37
C VAL A 95 3.95 0.10 -4.14
N TYR A 96 5.05 -0.16 -4.83
CA TYR A 96 6.32 0.55 -4.70
C TYR A 96 6.96 0.70 -6.08
N PRO A 97 6.56 1.72 -6.85
CA PRO A 97 6.90 1.85 -8.28
C PRO A 97 8.33 2.33 -8.53
N ILE A 98 9.30 1.70 -7.87
CA ILE A 98 10.70 2.12 -7.95
C ILE A 98 11.28 1.98 -9.36
N ASP A 99 10.99 0.86 -10.05
CA ASP A 99 11.50 0.68 -11.40
C ASP A 99 10.86 1.68 -12.37
N ARG A 100 9.59 2.02 -12.15
CA ARG A 100 8.90 3.04 -12.96
C ARG A 100 9.50 4.42 -12.77
N LEU A 101 9.87 4.80 -11.52
CA LEU A 101 10.56 6.07 -11.29
C LEU A 101 11.96 6.07 -11.91
N MET A 102 12.71 4.98 -11.82
CA MET A 102 14.02 4.86 -12.46
C MET A 102 13.94 5.02 -13.98
N GLU A 103 12.91 4.46 -14.61
CA GLU A 103 12.65 4.62 -16.03
C GLU A 103 12.26 6.06 -16.38
N LEU A 104 11.39 6.70 -15.60
CA LEU A 104 11.03 8.12 -15.79
C LEU A 104 12.23 9.06 -15.61
N GLN A 105 13.17 8.72 -14.73
CA GLN A 105 14.44 9.44 -14.61
C GLN A 105 15.30 9.25 -15.87
N ALA A 106 15.44 8.03 -16.35
CA ALA A 106 16.21 7.73 -17.57
C ALA A 106 15.64 8.45 -18.81
N ASP A 107 14.31 8.59 -18.86
CA ASP A 107 13.60 9.31 -19.93
C ASP A 107 13.61 10.85 -19.73
N GLY A 108 14.22 11.36 -18.66
CA GLY A 108 14.29 12.80 -18.35
C GLY A 108 12.96 13.44 -17.94
N ILE A 109 11.95 12.64 -17.60
CA ILE A 109 10.63 13.11 -17.17
C ILE A 109 10.68 13.60 -15.73
N ILE A 110 11.40 12.90 -14.84
CA ILE A 110 11.72 13.37 -13.50
C ILE A 110 13.22 13.67 -13.39
N GLY A 111 13.61 14.57 -12.48
CA GLY A 111 15.00 14.97 -12.31
C GLY A 111 15.85 13.84 -11.73
N ASN A 112 15.49 13.37 -10.55
CA ASN A 112 16.18 12.29 -9.85
C ASN A 112 15.21 11.43 -9.04
N VAL A 113 15.58 10.17 -8.84
CA VAL A 113 14.98 9.29 -7.82
C VAL A 113 15.81 9.42 -6.54
N ALA A 114 15.17 9.56 -5.39
CA ALA A 114 15.85 9.63 -4.10
C ALA A 114 16.64 8.35 -3.80
N GLU A 115 17.70 8.47 -3.00
CA GLU A 115 18.49 7.30 -2.59
C GLU A 115 17.72 6.41 -1.60
N ASN A 116 16.89 7.02 -0.77
CA ASN A 116 16.06 6.34 0.20
C ASN A 116 14.58 6.62 -0.04
N HIS A 117 13.79 5.59 0.19
CA HIS A 117 12.33 5.59 0.19
C HIS A 117 11.84 5.04 1.53
N TYR A 118 10.55 5.15 1.80
CA TYR A 118 10.06 4.83 3.14
C TYR A 118 8.77 3.99 3.08
N ALA A 119 8.64 3.08 4.03
CA ALA A 119 7.45 2.27 4.20
C ALA A 119 6.89 2.39 5.60
N PHE A 120 5.58 2.54 5.71
CA PHE A 120 4.82 2.56 6.96
C PHE A 120 3.84 1.39 6.98
N ALA A 121 3.40 1.00 8.18
CA ALA A 121 2.21 0.17 8.32
C ALA A 121 0.95 1.04 8.06
N GLY A 122 0.04 0.55 7.23
CA GLY A 122 -1.13 1.34 6.82
C GLY A 122 -2.33 1.26 7.77
N ASN A 123 -2.43 0.19 8.57
CA ASN A 123 -3.51 -0.04 9.51
C ASN A 123 -3.19 0.55 10.89
N GLN A 124 -3.09 1.85 10.95
CA GLN A 124 -2.82 2.57 12.19
C GLN A 124 -4.02 2.58 13.14
N SER A 125 -3.73 2.82 14.42
CA SER A 125 -4.74 3.01 15.47
C SER A 125 -5.75 4.10 15.15
N GLU A 126 -6.74 4.27 15.99
CA GLU A 126 -7.84 5.20 15.79
C GLU A 126 -7.36 6.64 15.56
N THR A 127 -6.29 7.06 16.21
CA THR A 127 -5.87 8.46 16.24
C THR A 127 -4.82 8.85 15.19
N VAL A 128 -4.03 7.91 14.69
CA VAL A 128 -2.82 8.17 13.87
C VAL A 128 -1.90 9.26 14.47
N THR A 129 -1.96 9.44 15.78
CA THR A 129 -1.28 10.52 16.48
C THR A 129 0.23 10.40 16.36
N GLU A 130 0.77 9.22 16.57
CA GLU A 130 2.20 8.94 16.51
C GLU A 130 2.76 9.13 15.09
N ILE A 131 1.96 8.79 14.05
CA ILE A 131 2.31 9.11 12.66
C ILE A 131 2.35 10.63 12.45
N ARG A 132 1.37 11.35 13.02
CA ARG A 132 1.24 12.79 12.84
C ARG A 132 2.34 13.59 13.57
N LEU A 133 2.69 13.18 14.79
CA LEU A 133 3.53 13.98 15.70
C LEU A 133 4.97 13.51 15.79
N ASP A 134 5.23 12.21 15.52
CA ASP A 134 6.53 11.60 15.76
C ASP A 134 7.15 11.07 14.46
N SER A 135 6.71 9.91 13.96
CA SER A 135 7.38 9.21 12.87
C SER A 135 7.22 9.91 11.51
N GLY A 136 6.09 10.53 11.25
CA GLY A 136 5.87 11.30 10.02
C GLY A 136 6.80 12.51 9.92
N PRO A 137 6.82 13.43 10.90
CA PRO A 137 7.77 14.54 10.91
C PRO A 137 9.24 14.11 10.81
N HIS A 138 9.63 13.06 11.54
CA HIS A 138 10.99 12.53 11.48
C HIS A 138 11.34 11.98 10.07
N CYS A 139 10.43 11.25 9.44
CA CYS A 139 10.59 10.77 8.07
C CYS A 139 10.68 11.95 7.08
N GLY A 140 9.80 12.96 7.22
CA GLY A 140 9.81 14.16 6.40
C GLY A 140 11.12 14.93 6.49
N GLN A 141 11.67 15.06 7.69
CA GLN A 141 12.95 15.73 7.91
C GLN A 141 14.10 14.99 7.20
N LYS A 142 14.16 13.66 7.26
CA LYS A 142 15.15 12.88 6.50
C LYS A 142 15.05 13.10 4.99
N MET A 143 13.84 13.17 4.45
CA MET A 143 13.65 13.47 3.03
C MET A 143 14.13 14.87 2.66
N LEU A 144 13.93 15.87 3.53
CA LEU A 144 14.46 17.23 3.32
C LEU A 144 15.99 17.25 3.34
N GLU A 145 16.62 16.53 4.25
CA GLU A 145 18.09 16.39 4.34
C GLU A 145 18.67 15.76 3.06
N GLU A 146 17.92 14.87 2.41
CA GLU A 146 18.27 14.28 1.11
C GLU A 146 17.90 15.19 -0.09
N ASN A 147 17.37 16.39 0.15
CA ASN A 147 16.88 17.32 -0.87
C ASN A 147 15.80 16.70 -1.76
N VAL A 148 14.85 15.98 -1.19
CA VAL A 148 13.65 15.50 -1.87
C VAL A 148 12.71 16.67 -2.11
N ASP A 149 12.19 16.79 -3.32
CA ASP A 149 11.22 17.83 -3.72
C ASP A 149 9.78 17.30 -3.71
N VAL A 150 9.59 16.05 -4.14
CA VAL A 150 8.28 15.44 -4.35
C VAL A 150 8.21 14.08 -3.67
N VAL A 151 7.11 13.84 -2.97
CA VAL A 151 6.82 12.55 -2.32
C VAL A 151 5.60 11.91 -2.96
N LEU A 152 5.80 10.78 -3.62
CA LEU A 152 4.73 9.93 -4.13
C LEU A 152 4.29 8.96 -3.02
N ILE A 153 3.05 9.09 -2.56
CA ILE A 153 2.51 8.30 -1.44
C ILE A 153 1.50 7.29 -1.96
N THR A 154 1.73 5.99 -1.73
CA THR A 154 0.84 4.91 -2.17
C THR A 154 0.06 4.31 -1.01
N GLY A 155 -1.27 4.44 -1.08
CA GLY A 155 -2.21 3.83 -0.12
C GLY A 155 -2.68 2.47 -0.62
N THR A 156 -2.52 1.43 0.18
CA THR A 156 -2.65 0.04 -0.29
C THR A 156 -3.87 -0.72 0.24
N CYS A 157 -4.41 -0.38 1.40
CA CYS A 157 -5.52 -1.10 2.03
C CYS A 157 -6.72 -0.19 2.33
N PRO A 158 -7.87 -0.71 2.78
CA PRO A 158 -9.04 0.10 3.14
C PRO A 158 -8.80 1.08 4.29
N LEU A 159 -7.90 0.80 5.23
CA LEU A 159 -7.56 1.65 6.37
C LEU A 159 -6.39 2.62 6.08
N CYS A 160 -5.57 2.30 5.09
CA CYS A 160 -4.41 3.12 4.69
C CYS A 160 -4.74 4.58 4.34
N PRO A 161 -5.92 4.93 3.80
CA PRO A 161 -6.21 6.31 3.42
C PRO A 161 -6.02 7.33 4.52
N ARG A 162 -6.35 7.01 5.78
CA ARG A 162 -6.09 7.91 6.92
C ARG A 162 -4.60 8.17 7.10
N THR A 163 -3.80 7.13 7.05
CA THR A 163 -2.34 7.21 7.19
C THR A 163 -1.71 8.03 6.07
N VAL A 164 -2.03 7.72 4.80
CA VAL A 164 -1.42 8.42 3.66
C VAL A 164 -1.86 9.89 3.60
N CYS A 165 -3.11 10.21 3.92
CA CYS A 165 -3.57 11.59 3.99
C CYS A 165 -2.90 12.36 5.14
N THR A 166 -2.72 11.72 6.31
CA THR A 166 -1.98 12.33 7.43
C THR A 166 -0.53 12.61 7.05
N LEU A 167 0.16 11.65 6.45
CA LEU A 167 1.54 11.82 5.98
C LEU A 167 1.64 12.94 4.94
N ALA A 168 0.68 13.04 4.01
CA ALA A 168 0.67 14.13 3.04
C ALA A 168 0.57 15.51 3.72
N HIS A 169 -0.31 15.68 4.71
CA HIS A 169 -0.40 16.93 5.47
C HIS A 169 0.88 17.25 6.23
N VAL A 170 1.48 16.25 6.87
CA VAL A 170 2.74 16.41 7.61
C VAL A 170 3.86 16.83 6.66
N PHE A 171 4.05 16.14 5.56
CA PHE A 171 5.13 16.43 4.61
C PHE A 171 4.97 17.79 3.92
N GLU A 172 3.74 18.14 3.52
CA GLU A 172 3.47 19.48 2.95
C GLU A 172 3.72 20.61 3.97
N SER A 173 3.43 20.38 5.25
CA SER A 173 3.71 21.36 6.29
C SER A 173 5.21 21.58 6.52
N LEU A 174 6.03 20.57 6.20
CA LEU A 174 7.49 20.66 6.26
C LEU A 174 8.12 21.26 4.98
N GLY A 175 7.33 21.39 3.90
CA GLY A 175 7.81 21.98 2.65
C GLY A 175 8.09 20.98 1.53
N LEU A 176 7.69 19.72 1.67
CA LEU A 176 7.73 18.71 0.61
C LEU A 176 6.43 18.77 -0.20
N ALA A 177 6.48 18.70 -1.53
CA ALA A 177 5.28 18.55 -2.35
C ALA A 177 4.85 17.07 -2.34
N THR A 178 3.56 16.80 -2.15
CA THR A 178 3.06 15.42 -2.05
C THR A 178 2.03 15.09 -3.11
N ILE A 179 1.96 13.81 -3.50
CA ILE A 179 0.89 13.22 -4.31
C ILE A 179 0.46 11.94 -3.66
N VAL A 180 -0.81 11.82 -3.31
CA VAL A 180 -1.40 10.61 -2.76
C VAL A 180 -2.13 9.84 -3.84
N ILE A 181 -1.81 8.55 -4.04
CA ILE A 181 -2.65 7.64 -4.83
C ILE A 181 -3.53 6.87 -3.86
N THR A 182 -4.85 7.08 -3.95
CA THR A 182 -5.81 6.47 -3.03
C THR A 182 -7.09 6.03 -3.72
N ARG A 183 -7.71 4.98 -3.16
CA ARG A 183 -9.02 4.49 -3.59
C ARG A 183 -10.19 5.02 -2.74
N ALA A 184 -9.91 5.69 -1.63
CA ALA A 184 -10.92 6.21 -0.71
C ALA A 184 -11.14 7.70 -0.94
N LEU A 185 -12.05 8.02 -1.84
CA LEU A 185 -12.39 9.40 -2.19
C LEU A 185 -12.95 10.15 -0.99
N ASP A 186 -13.86 9.54 -0.26
CA ASP A 186 -14.54 10.11 0.90
C ASP A 186 -13.55 10.52 2.02
N VAL A 187 -12.57 9.69 2.31
CA VAL A 187 -11.53 10.01 3.30
C VAL A 187 -10.64 11.16 2.80
N ALA A 188 -10.22 11.11 1.54
CA ALA A 188 -9.37 12.15 0.95
C ALA A 188 -10.07 13.53 0.93
N GLU A 189 -11.38 13.57 0.61
CA GLU A 189 -12.21 14.79 0.63
C GLU A 189 -12.37 15.33 2.05
N ARG A 190 -12.78 14.49 3.01
CA ARG A 190 -13.00 14.88 4.41
C ARG A 190 -11.70 15.37 5.06
N MET A 191 -10.58 14.73 4.79
CA MET A 191 -9.28 15.15 5.29
C MET A 191 -8.68 16.32 4.50
N LYS A 192 -9.30 16.75 3.40
CA LYS A 192 -8.81 17.84 2.53
C LYS A 192 -7.35 17.63 2.13
N VAL A 193 -7.04 16.42 1.66
CA VAL A 193 -5.67 16.06 1.27
C VAL A 193 -5.09 17.04 0.25
N PRO A 194 -3.83 17.47 0.35
CA PRO A 194 -3.25 18.49 -0.53
C PRO A 194 -3.40 18.15 -2.02
N ARG A 195 -2.91 16.96 -2.43
CA ARG A 195 -3.07 16.43 -3.80
C ARG A 195 -3.36 14.94 -3.75
N ALA A 196 -4.39 14.49 -4.46
CA ALA A 196 -4.68 13.07 -4.60
C ALA A 196 -5.11 12.68 -6.00
N LEU A 197 -4.62 11.54 -6.47
CA LEU A 197 -5.18 10.80 -7.59
C LEU A 197 -6.10 9.71 -7.01
N HIS A 198 -7.40 9.86 -7.23
CA HIS A 198 -8.37 8.84 -6.86
C HIS A 198 -8.44 7.75 -7.91
N THR A 199 -8.18 6.51 -7.52
CA THR A 199 -8.20 5.33 -8.39
C THR A 199 -9.27 4.33 -7.94
N VAL A 200 -9.98 3.72 -8.87
CA VAL A 200 -10.94 2.65 -8.62
C VAL A 200 -10.28 1.32 -8.99
N PHE A 201 -9.32 0.90 -8.16
CA PHE A 201 -8.57 -0.34 -8.31
C PHE A 201 -8.79 -1.29 -7.14
N PRO A 202 -8.51 -2.58 -7.27
CA PRO A 202 -8.57 -3.53 -6.15
C PRO A 202 -7.61 -3.13 -5.02
N PRO A 203 -7.94 -3.47 -3.74
CA PRO A 203 -7.03 -3.23 -2.62
C PRO A 203 -5.69 -3.94 -2.83
N GLY A 204 -4.60 -3.26 -2.50
CA GLY A 204 -3.24 -3.77 -2.70
C GLY A 204 -2.62 -3.44 -4.06
N LEU A 205 -3.38 -2.77 -4.95
CA LEU A 205 -2.95 -2.44 -6.32
C LEU A 205 -3.04 -0.93 -6.61
N PRO A 206 -2.39 -0.04 -5.85
CA PRO A 206 -2.50 1.40 -6.08
C PRO A 206 -2.03 1.85 -7.49
N LEU A 207 -1.08 1.14 -8.11
CA LEU A 207 -0.67 1.36 -9.50
C LEU A 207 -1.44 0.49 -10.51
N GLY A 208 -2.46 -0.22 -10.06
CA GLY A 208 -3.36 -0.99 -10.91
C GLY A 208 -2.82 -2.34 -11.36
N LYS A 209 -2.51 -2.52 -12.64
CA LYS A 209 -2.23 -3.83 -13.22
C LYS A 209 -0.79 -4.28 -12.98
N PRO A 210 -0.57 -5.44 -12.32
CA PRO A 210 0.75 -6.04 -12.21
C PRO A 210 1.33 -6.35 -13.61
N ARG A 211 2.63 -6.11 -13.79
CA ARG A 211 3.40 -6.34 -15.04
C ARG A 211 2.92 -5.54 -16.26
N ASP A 212 1.93 -4.68 -16.10
CA ASP A 212 1.50 -3.77 -17.17
C ASP A 212 2.19 -2.40 -17.00
N LYS A 213 3.43 -2.33 -17.48
CA LYS A 213 4.27 -1.13 -17.44
C LYS A 213 3.56 0.09 -18.04
N LYS A 214 2.88 -0.08 -19.18
CA LYS A 214 2.18 1.01 -19.86
C LYS A 214 1.03 1.56 -19.03
N PHE A 215 0.30 0.67 -18.35
CA PHE A 215 -0.78 1.08 -17.46
C PHE A 215 -0.23 1.83 -16.24
N GLN A 216 0.83 1.31 -15.61
CA GLN A 216 1.48 1.94 -14.46
C GLN A 216 2.02 3.34 -14.80
N PHE A 217 2.61 3.52 -15.98
CA PHE A 217 3.03 4.84 -16.45
C PHE A 217 1.87 5.81 -16.60
N LYS A 218 0.73 5.38 -17.17
CA LYS A 218 -0.46 6.24 -17.26
C LYS A 218 -0.94 6.70 -15.88
N VAL A 219 -0.90 5.80 -14.87
CA VAL A 219 -1.26 6.17 -13.50
C VAL A 219 -0.30 7.22 -12.95
N LEU A 220 1.01 7.03 -13.13
CA LEU A 220 2.03 7.98 -12.68
C LEU A 220 1.95 9.31 -13.40
N GLU A 221 1.71 9.33 -14.70
CA GLU A 221 1.50 10.54 -15.50
C GLU A 221 0.36 11.39 -14.93
N HIS A 222 -0.82 10.78 -14.71
CA HIS A 222 -1.95 11.48 -14.10
C HIS A 222 -1.68 11.92 -12.65
N ALA A 223 -0.88 11.15 -11.91
CA ALA A 223 -0.46 11.53 -10.56
C ALA A 223 0.47 12.76 -10.59
N PHE A 224 1.49 12.74 -11.42
CA PHE A 224 2.43 13.86 -11.53
C PHE A 224 1.83 15.10 -12.14
N ASP A 225 0.80 14.99 -13.00
CA ASP A 225 0.06 16.14 -13.52
C ASP A 225 -0.58 17.00 -12.43
N LEU A 226 -0.83 16.43 -11.25
CA LEU A 226 -1.33 17.18 -10.09
C LEU A 226 -0.32 18.21 -9.56
N LEU A 227 0.96 18.07 -9.86
CA LEU A 227 1.99 19.04 -9.49
C LEU A 227 1.89 20.37 -10.25
N ASN A 228 1.22 20.37 -11.41
CA ASN A 228 0.96 21.56 -12.21
C ASN A 228 -0.15 22.44 -11.62
N GLU A 229 -0.90 21.94 -10.64
CA GLU A 229 -1.96 22.70 -10.00
C GLU A 229 -1.40 23.76 -9.06
N ASN A 230 -2.07 24.91 -9.06
CA ASN A 230 -1.59 26.07 -8.32
C ASN A 230 -2.09 26.14 -6.87
N ASN A 231 -3.21 25.49 -6.61
CA ASN A 231 -3.90 25.52 -5.31
C ASN A 231 -4.48 24.16 -4.97
N GLY A 232 -4.62 23.89 -3.67
CA GLY A 232 -5.27 22.70 -3.14
C GLY A 232 -6.21 23.06 -1.96
N PRO A 233 -6.92 22.09 -1.42
CA PRO A 233 -6.84 20.63 -1.75
C PRO A 233 -7.39 20.32 -3.14
N ILE A 234 -6.79 19.36 -3.83
CA ILE A 234 -7.25 18.92 -5.14
C ILE A 234 -7.25 17.39 -5.25
N ILE A 235 -8.33 16.85 -5.80
CA ILE A 235 -8.48 15.42 -6.07
C ILE A 235 -8.92 15.26 -7.53
N LYS A 236 -8.14 14.51 -8.31
CA LYS A 236 -8.53 14.12 -9.66
C LYS A 236 -8.81 12.62 -9.72
N LYS A 237 -9.82 12.23 -10.47
CA LYS A 237 -10.15 10.82 -10.70
C LYS A 237 -9.35 10.28 -11.89
N PHE A 238 -8.70 9.14 -11.71
CA PHE A 238 -8.10 8.40 -12.82
C PHE A 238 -9.19 7.86 -13.74
N PRO A 239 -9.07 8.00 -15.07
CA PRO A 239 -10.19 7.74 -15.98
C PRO A 239 -10.51 6.25 -16.18
N ILE A 240 -9.60 5.34 -15.82
CA ILE A 240 -9.79 3.90 -16.03
C ILE A 240 -10.05 3.22 -14.70
N GLU A 241 -11.12 2.44 -14.63
CA GLU A 241 -11.45 1.62 -13.47
C GLU A 241 -11.03 0.17 -13.69
N ILE A 242 -10.48 -0.45 -12.64
CA ILE A 242 -10.24 -1.89 -12.60
C ILE A 242 -11.24 -2.47 -11.60
N LEU A 243 -12.34 -2.98 -12.11
CA LEU A 243 -13.33 -3.68 -11.29
C LEU A 243 -12.85 -5.11 -11.08
N LYS A 244 -13.09 -5.67 -9.89
CA LYS A 244 -12.93 -7.13 -9.71
C LYS A 244 -13.87 -7.79 -10.71
N THR A 245 -13.32 -8.47 -11.68
CA THR A 245 -14.12 -9.32 -12.55
C THR A 245 -14.79 -10.37 -11.68
N LYS A 246 -16.11 -10.57 -11.90
CA LYS A 246 -16.85 -11.73 -11.33
C LYS A 246 -16.42 -13.05 -12.02
N GLU A 247 -15.31 -13.05 -12.72
CA GLU A 247 -14.74 -14.28 -13.26
C GLU A 247 -14.48 -15.19 -12.07
N LYS A 248 -15.17 -16.31 -12.08
CA LYS A 248 -14.79 -17.42 -11.21
C LYS A 248 -13.30 -17.60 -11.43
N PRO A 249 -12.46 -17.57 -10.37
CA PRO A 249 -11.07 -17.92 -10.55
C PRO A 249 -11.07 -19.21 -11.36
N LEU A 250 -10.23 -19.27 -12.41
CA LEU A 250 -9.97 -20.53 -13.08
C LEU A 250 -9.62 -21.49 -11.95
N ALA A 251 -10.61 -22.30 -11.57
CA ALA A 251 -10.41 -23.30 -10.57
C ALA A 251 -9.27 -24.15 -11.12
N CYS A 252 -8.10 -24.10 -10.50
CA CYS A 252 -7.20 -25.23 -10.64
C CYS A 252 -8.06 -26.45 -10.42
N PRO A 253 -8.07 -27.43 -11.33
CA PRO A 253 -8.82 -28.64 -11.08
C PRO A 253 -8.40 -29.09 -9.67
N LEU A 254 -9.38 -29.18 -8.78
CA LEU A 254 -9.14 -29.68 -7.43
C LEU A 254 -8.36 -30.98 -7.58
N PRO A 255 -7.28 -31.17 -6.82
CA PRO A 255 -6.59 -32.45 -6.84
C PRO A 255 -7.62 -33.56 -6.62
N PRO A 256 -7.47 -34.72 -7.25
CA PRO A 256 -8.39 -35.84 -7.03
C PRO A 256 -8.49 -36.07 -5.52
N ARG A 257 -9.72 -36.24 -5.04
CA ARG A 257 -9.94 -36.47 -3.59
C ARG A 257 -9.10 -37.68 -3.14
N MET A 258 -8.31 -37.45 -2.10
CA MET A 258 -7.49 -38.53 -1.51
C MET A 258 -8.33 -39.45 -0.64
N ASN A 259 -9.35 -38.89 0.02
CA ASN A 259 -10.26 -39.66 0.85
C ASN A 259 -11.73 -39.22 0.63
N ALA A 260 -12.52 -40.04 -0.01
CA ALA A 260 -13.93 -39.75 -0.30
C ALA A 260 -14.84 -39.78 0.94
N ASN A 261 -14.35 -40.29 2.09
CA ASN A 261 -15.11 -40.47 3.32
C ASN A 261 -15.05 -39.29 4.28
N ILE A 262 -14.17 -38.30 4.03
CA ILE A 262 -14.06 -37.09 4.86
C ILE A 262 -14.66 -35.89 4.12
N HIS A 263 -14.90 -34.82 4.84
CA HIS A 263 -15.40 -33.58 4.26
C HIS A 263 -14.43 -33.07 3.17
N PRO A 264 -14.93 -32.60 2.02
CA PRO A 264 -14.05 -32.12 0.92
C PRO A 264 -13.02 -31.09 1.33
N ALA A 265 -13.35 -30.17 2.23
CA ALA A 265 -12.41 -29.16 2.71
C ALA A 265 -11.28 -29.75 3.57
N ALA A 266 -11.58 -30.79 4.39
CA ALA A 266 -10.59 -31.49 5.16
C ALA A 266 -9.61 -32.27 4.27
N ASP A 267 -10.14 -32.98 3.28
CA ASP A 267 -9.34 -33.71 2.28
C ASP A 267 -8.41 -32.77 1.48
N GLU A 268 -8.90 -31.58 1.10
CA GLU A 268 -8.10 -30.56 0.43
C GLU A 268 -7.01 -30.02 1.36
N ALA A 269 -7.34 -29.72 2.63
CA ALA A 269 -6.38 -29.24 3.60
C ALA A 269 -5.26 -30.26 3.84
N GLU A 270 -5.60 -31.54 3.95
CA GLU A 270 -4.64 -32.63 4.12
C GLU A 270 -3.74 -32.78 2.88
N SER A 271 -4.32 -32.71 1.70
CA SER A 271 -3.56 -32.78 0.43
C SER A 271 -2.58 -31.63 0.24
N LEU A 272 -2.87 -30.45 0.80
CA LEU A 272 -2.02 -29.25 0.74
C LEU A 272 -1.02 -29.16 1.89
N ARG A 273 -1.06 -30.06 2.86
CA ARG A 273 -0.26 -30.01 4.08
C ARG A 273 1.25 -29.86 3.79
N SER A 274 1.78 -30.65 2.91
CA SER A 274 3.21 -30.59 2.55
C SER A 274 3.61 -29.26 1.93
N THR A 275 2.70 -28.59 1.23
CA THR A 275 2.92 -27.25 0.66
C THR A 275 2.87 -26.18 1.74
N TYR A 276 1.94 -26.32 2.69
CA TYR A 276 1.84 -25.47 3.87
C TYR A 276 3.12 -25.54 4.71
N ASP A 277 3.58 -26.75 5.05
CA ASP A 277 4.77 -26.94 5.87
C ASP A 277 6.03 -26.36 5.21
N ARG A 278 6.21 -26.54 3.90
CA ARG A 278 7.30 -25.91 3.16
C ARG A 278 7.24 -24.39 3.20
N ALA A 279 6.06 -23.81 3.06
CA ALA A 279 5.87 -22.36 3.12
C ALA A 279 6.14 -21.85 4.54
N TYR A 280 5.61 -22.51 5.54
CA TYR A 280 5.80 -22.17 6.95
C TYR A 280 7.28 -22.25 7.35
N ASN A 281 7.96 -23.35 7.01
CA ASN A 281 9.38 -23.53 7.33
C ASN A 281 10.29 -22.50 6.66
N ARG A 282 9.88 -21.99 5.48
CA ARG A 282 10.65 -20.97 4.77
C ARG A 282 10.43 -19.56 5.29
N THR A 283 9.24 -19.25 5.77
CA THR A 283 8.82 -17.87 6.06
C THR A 283 8.44 -17.63 7.53
N GLY A 284 8.33 -18.70 8.33
CA GLY A 284 7.85 -18.65 9.72
C GLY A 284 6.38 -18.32 9.87
N ARG A 285 5.65 -18.14 8.77
CA ARG A 285 4.23 -17.74 8.76
C ARG A 285 3.53 -18.10 7.46
N THR A 286 2.21 -18.31 7.56
CA THR A 286 1.31 -18.43 6.40
C THR A 286 0.03 -17.64 6.69
N SER A 287 -0.84 -17.48 5.68
CA SER A 287 -2.18 -16.92 5.89
C SER A 287 -3.21 -17.96 6.34
N VAL A 288 -2.83 -19.23 6.37
CA VAL A 288 -3.63 -20.34 6.90
C VAL A 288 -3.32 -20.48 8.40
N GLY A 289 -4.30 -20.83 9.20
CA GLY A 289 -4.12 -21.01 10.64
C GLY A 289 -4.21 -19.71 11.45
N MET A 290 -4.70 -18.61 10.89
CA MET A 290 -4.86 -17.35 11.64
C MET A 290 -6.02 -17.39 12.65
N GLN A 291 -7.02 -18.24 12.43
CA GLN A 291 -8.18 -18.39 13.32
C GLN A 291 -8.22 -19.76 14.00
N ILE A 292 -7.79 -20.78 13.30
CA ILE A 292 -7.58 -22.13 13.82
C ILE A 292 -6.23 -22.63 13.32
N ASP A 293 -5.56 -23.47 14.08
CA ASP A 293 -4.30 -24.06 13.64
C ASP A 293 -4.52 -24.97 12.44
N ALA A 294 -3.51 -25.08 11.58
CA ALA A 294 -3.60 -25.94 10.39
C ALA A 294 -3.89 -27.40 10.73
N ASP A 295 -3.48 -27.85 11.93
CA ASP A 295 -3.75 -29.21 12.43
C ASP A 295 -5.22 -29.44 12.81
N GLN A 296 -5.96 -28.37 13.12
CA GLN A 296 -7.37 -28.42 13.51
C GLN A 296 -8.32 -28.36 12.31
N ILE A 297 -7.83 -28.01 11.09
CA ILE A 297 -8.68 -27.89 9.90
C ILE A 297 -9.40 -29.20 9.55
N PRO A 298 -8.76 -30.38 9.66
CA PRO A 298 -9.45 -31.65 9.37
C PRO A 298 -10.60 -31.98 10.33
N GLU A 299 -10.62 -31.38 11.53
CA GLU A 299 -11.59 -31.63 12.59
C GLU A 299 -12.72 -30.57 12.61
N ALA A 300 -12.56 -29.45 11.90
CA ALA A 300 -13.51 -28.34 11.85
C ALA A 300 -14.51 -28.47 10.69
#